data_cbe268483edbc28964466db72751ec46
#
_entry.id   cbe268483edbc28964466db72751ec46
#
_cell.length_a   1.000
_cell.length_b   1.000
_cell.length_c   1.000
_cell.angle_alpha   90.00
_cell.angle_beta   90.00
_cell.angle_gamma   90.00
#
_symmetry.space_group_name_H-M   'P 1'
#
loop_
_entity.id
_entity.type
_entity.pdbx_description
1 polymer ?
#
loop_
_entity_poly.entity_id
_entity_poly.type
_entity_poly.pdbx_seq_one_letter_code
_entity_poly.pdbx_strand_id
1 'polypeptide(L)'
;MQSLEERNKNQREKRKRTGNWDYKKYEKTKNGFLMRLYRNMLSRVSGIQRAKYHLYAGCSLLSKDEFYKWANNSEIFHILFQVWEASGYERKLTPSVDRVDSFLGYEISNMEWVTHSENSRRGTLNKYYGDWRSNAARSR
;
A
#
# COMPACT_ATOMS: atom_id res chain seq x y z
N MET A 1 -33.13 -15.55 -12.20
CA MET A 1 -31.92 -15.15 -11.43
C MET A 1 -30.66 -15.73 -12.07
N GLN A 2 -29.64 -14.94 -12.23
CA GLN A 2 -28.34 -15.42 -12.69
C GLN A 2 -27.66 -16.21 -11.58
N SER A 3 -27.01 -17.31 -11.94
CA SER A 3 -26.16 -18.05 -11.03
C SER A 3 -24.90 -17.23 -10.67
N LEU A 4 -24.21 -17.61 -9.60
CA LEU A 4 -22.94 -16.98 -9.22
C LEU A 4 -21.91 -17.12 -10.36
N GLU A 5 -21.88 -18.28 -11.00
CA GLU A 5 -20.97 -18.53 -12.14
C GLU A 5 -21.25 -17.61 -13.32
N GLU A 6 -22.51 -17.41 -13.68
CA GLU A 6 -22.93 -16.49 -14.74
C GLU A 6 -22.54 -15.04 -14.41
N ARG A 7 -22.76 -14.61 -13.16
CA ARG A 7 -22.37 -13.28 -12.71
C ARG A 7 -20.85 -13.09 -12.79
N ASN A 8 -20.09 -14.06 -12.35
CA ASN A 8 -18.64 -14.01 -12.41
C ASN A 8 -18.13 -13.98 -13.85
N LYS A 9 -18.74 -14.79 -14.73
CA LYS A 9 -18.42 -14.80 -16.16
C LYS A 9 -18.71 -13.44 -16.79
N ASN A 10 -19.87 -12.88 -16.53
CA ASN A 10 -20.30 -11.58 -17.05
C ASN A 10 -19.36 -10.45 -16.57
N GLN A 11 -18.96 -10.50 -15.31
CA GLN A 11 -17.98 -9.55 -14.78
C GLN A 11 -16.60 -9.68 -15.44
N ARG A 12 -16.14 -10.91 -15.65
CA ARG A 12 -14.85 -11.13 -16.35
C ARG A 12 -14.90 -10.59 -17.79
N GLU A 13 -15.98 -10.85 -18.50
CA GLU A 13 -16.19 -10.36 -19.87
C GLU A 13 -16.26 -8.83 -19.90
N LYS A 14 -16.96 -8.23 -18.93
CA LYS A 14 -17.02 -6.77 -18.78
C LYS A 14 -15.62 -6.19 -18.55
N ARG A 15 -14.84 -6.78 -17.66
CA ARG A 15 -13.47 -6.34 -17.36
C ARG A 15 -12.56 -6.43 -18.59
N LYS A 16 -12.67 -7.51 -19.36
CA LYS A 16 -11.91 -7.67 -20.62
C LYS A 16 -12.28 -6.57 -21.61
N ARG A 17 -13.59 -6.30 -21.75
CA ARG A 17 -14.12 -5.32 -22.70
C ARG A 17 -13.76 -3.89 -22.30
N THR A 18 -13.85 -3.53 -21.03
CA THR A 18 -13.63 -2.18 -20.51
C THR A 18 -12.20 -1.95 -20.00
N GLY A 19 -11.35 -2.99 -19.97
CA GLY A 19 -9.99 -2.90 -19.44
C GLY A 19 -9.93 -2.60 -17.94
N ASN A 20 -10.93 -3.06 -17.16
CA ASN A 20 -11.08 -2.76 -15.73
C ASN A 20 -11.22 -1.26 -15.44
N TRP A 21 -11.78 -0.52 -16.38
CA TRP A 21 -11.91 0.95 -16.30
C TRP A 21 -12.54 1.43 -14.99
N ASP A 22 -13.63 0.80 -14.55
CA ASP A 22 -14.34 1.19 -13.32
C ASP A 22 -13.46 1.02 -12.08
N TYR A 23 -12.69 -0.07 -12.02
CA TYR A 23 -11.74 -0.33 -10.93
C TYR A 23 -10.61 0.68 -10.91
N LYS A 24 -10.01 0.95 -12.07
CA LYS A 24 -8.91 1.93 -12.19
C LYS A 24 -9.38 3.32 -11.82
N LYS A 25 -10.58 3.68 -12.21
CA LYS A 25 -11.17 4.97 -11.84
C LYS A 25 -11.39 5.09 -10.34
N TYR A 26 -11.93 4.05 -9.71
CA TYR A 26 -12.14 4.02 -8.26
C TYR A 26 -10.82 4.10 -7.49
N GLU A 27 -9.79 3.38 -7.92
CA GLU A 27 -8.47 3.40 -7.29
C GLU A 27 -7.75 4.75 -7.40
N LYS A 28 -8.23 5.65 -8.23
CA LYS A 28 -7.75 7.03 -8.32
C LYS A 28 -8.49 8.00 -7.40
N THR A 29 -9.52 7.53 -6.70
CA THR A 29 -10.11 8.27 -5.58
C THR A 29 -9.34 7.98 -4.30
N LYS A 30 -9.41 8.88 -3.32
CA LYS A 30 -8.70 8.67 -2.05
C LYS A 30 -9.13 7.38 -1.35
N ASN A 31 -10.43 7.13 -1.26
CA ASN A 31 -10.93 5.92 -0.61
C ASN A 31 -10.55 4.64 -1.36
N GLY A 32 -10.64 4.63 -2.67
CA GLY A 32 -10.24 3.49 -3.48
C GLY A 32 -8.74 3.23 -3.43
N PHE A 33 -7.95 4.28 -3.43
CA PHE A 33 -6.51 4.21 -3.27
C PHE A 33 -6.11 3.60 -1.91
N LEU A 34 -6.72 4.08 -0.84
CA LEU A 34 -6.47 3.55 0.51
C LEU A 34 -6.92 2.10 0.65
N MET A 35 -8.03 1.73 0.02
CA MET A 35 -8.49 0.34 -0.02
C MET A 35 -7.43 -0.58 -0.64
N ARG A 36 -6.87 -0.18 -1.76
CA ARG A 36 -5.82 -0.94 -2.44
C ARG A 36 -4.57 -1.06 -1.59
N LEU A 37 -4.12 0.03 -0.99
CA LEU A 37 -2.96 0.01 -0.10
C LEU A 37 -3.17 -0.95 1.06
N TYR A 38 -4.32 -0.88 1.73
CA TYR A 38 -4.60 -1.74 2.87
C TYR A 38 -4.65 -3.21 2.48
N ARG A 39 -5.24 -3.54 1.33
CA ARG A 39 -5.24 -4.90 0.81
C ARG A 39 -3.82 -5.42 0.57
N ASN A 40 -2.94 -4.58 0.05
CA ASN A 40 -1.54 -4.96 -0.18
C ASN A 40 -0.81 -5.19 1.14
N MET A 41 -1.06 -4.36 2.15
CA MET A 41 -0.48 -4.52 3.50
C MET A 41 -0.96 -5.83 4.13
N LEU A 42 -2.25 -6.11 4.08
CA LEU A 42 -2.85 -7.35 4.58
C LEU A 42 -2.27 -8.58 3.86
N SER A 43 -2.14 -8.51 2.55
CA SER A 43 -1.57 -9.58 1.73
C SER A 43 -0.13 -9.91 2.13
N ARG A 44 0.65 -8.89 2.47
CA ARG A 44 2.05 -9.06 2.92
C ARG A 44 2.14 -9.76 4.28
N VAL A 45 1.39 -9.29 5.26
CA VAL A 45 1.46 -9.85 6.63
C VAL A 45 0.76 -11.20 6.76
N SER A 46 -0.20 -11.52 5.90
CA SER A 46 -0.94 -12.79 5.93
C SER A 46 -0.23 -13.95 5.22
N GLY A 47 0.87 -13.68 4.54
CA GLY A 47 1.65 -14.70 3.84
C GLY A 47 1.15 -15.07 2.45
N ILE A 48 0.19 -14.35 1.90
CA ILE A 48 -0.31 -14.57 0.53
C ILE A 48 0.84 -14.36 -0.48
N GLN A 49 1.69 -13.36 -0.25
CA GLN A 49 2.89 -13.11 -1.05
C GLN A 49 4.06 -13.91 -0.49
N ARG A 50 4.11 -15.20 -0.80
CA ARG A 50 5.09 -16.14 -0.23
C ARG A 50 6.54 -15.70 -0.37
N ALA A 51 6.92 -15.16 -1.51
CA ALA A 51 8.29 -14.74 -1.78
C ALA A 51 8.79 -13.65 -0.82
N LYS A 52 7.89 -12.83 -0.30
CA LYS A 52 8.21 -11.72 0.61
C LYS A 52 7.80 -11.96 2.06
N TYR A 53 7.18 -13.11 2.34
CA TYR A 53 6.61 -13.36 3.68
C TYR A 53 7.67 -13.30 4.78
N HIS A 54 8.88 -13.73 4.52
CA HIS A 54 9.98 -13.66 5.49
C HIS A 54 10.27 -12.24 5.98
N LEU A 55 9.92 -11.21 5.18
CA LEU A 55 10.09 -9.80 5.54
C LEU A 55 8.96 -9.29 6.45
N TYR A 56 7.83 -9.97 6.49
CA TYR A 56 6.62 -9.54 7.19
C TYR A 56 6.11 -10.53 8.22
N ALA A 57 6.75 -11.72 8.33
CA ALA A 57 6.32 -12.76 9.24
C ALA A 57 6.31 -12.24 10.69
N GLY A 58 5.18 -12.43 11.37
CA GLY A 58 4.99 -11.98 12.75
C GLY A 58 4.72 -10.48 12.90
N CYS A 59 4.68 -9.73 11.80
CA CYS A 59 4.37 -8.30 11.84
C CYS A 59 2.87 -8.08 12.08
N SER A 60 2.56 -7.07 12.89
CA SER A 60 1.20 -6.63 13.14
C SER A 60 0.66 -5.79 11.99
N LEU A 61 -0.66 -5.71 11.91
CA LEU A 61 -1.37 -4.83 10.98
C LEU A 61 -2.50 -4.14 11.75
N LEU A 62 -2.50 -2.80 11.74
CA LEU A 62 -3.59 -2.03 12.32
C LEU A 62 -4.90 -2.33 11.58
N SER A 63 -6.05 -2.03 12.22
CA SER A 63 -7.34 -2.24 11.59
C SER A 63 -7.54 -1.32 10.38
N LYS A 64 -8.45 -1.71 9.50
CA LYS A 64 -8.82 -0.92 8.33
C LYS A 64 -9.31 0.48 8.73
N ASP A 65 -10.14 0.56 9.77
CA ASP A 65 -10.69 1.83 10.25
C ASP A 65 -9.59 2.73 10.80
N GLU A 66 -8.66 2.18 11.56
CA GLU A 66 -7.48 2.92 12.06
C GLU A 66 -6.61 3.42 10.93
N PHE A 67 -6.40 2.61 9.91
CA PHE A 67 -5.61 2.99 8.74
C PHE A 67 -6.26 4.15 7.98
N TYR A 68 -7.56 4.06 7.69
CA TYR A 68 -8.27 5.14 6.99
C TYR A 68 -8.28 6.44 7.80
N LYS A 69 -8.48 6.34 9.10
CA LYS A 69 -8.48 7.49 9.99
C LYS A 69 -7.10 8.16 10.02
N TRP A 70 -6.05 7.37 10.17
CA TRP A 70 -4.66 7.85 10.14
C TRP A 70 -4.35 8.56 8.82
N ALA A 71 -4.69 7.95 7.70
CA ALA A 71 -4.44 8.51 6.38
C ALA A 71 -5.22 9.82 6.15
N ASN A 72 -6.52 9.81 6.44
CA ASN A 72 -7.38 10.98 6.23
C ASN A 72 -7.02 12.16 7.14
N ASN A 73 -6.41 11.91 8.28
CA ASN A 73 -5.92 12.93 9.19
C ASN A 73 -4.46 13.35 8.88
N SER A 74 -3.82 12.72 7.93
CA SER A 74 -2.44 13.03 7.56
C SER A 74 -2.40 14.11 6.48
N GLU A 75 -1.85 15.26 6.82
CA GLU A 75 -1.61 16.35 5.86
C GLU A 75 -0.67 15.90 4.75
N ILE A 76 0.36 15.14 5.09
CA ILE A 76 1.36 14.62 4.15
C ILE A 76 0.70 13.73 3.09
N PHE A 77 -0.21 12.84 3.49
CA PHE A 77 -0.94 12.00 2.55
C PHE A 77 -1.71 12.86 1.53
N HIS A 78 -2.43 13.87 1.98
CA HIS A 78 -3.21 14.73 1.09
C HIS A 78 -2.34 15.53 0.13
N ILE A 79 -1.19 16.00 0.58
CA ILE A 79 -0.21 16.69 -0.27
C ILE A 79 0.34 15.73 -1.32
N LEU A 80 0.79 14.56 -0.93
CA LEU A 80 1.33 13.55 -1.85
C LEU A 80 0.28 13.10 -2.86
N PHE A 81 -0.95 12.91 -2.43
CA PHE A 81 -2.05 12.51 -3.31
C PHE A 81 -2.33 13.60 -4.35
N GLN A 82 -2.39 14.86 -3.94
CA GLN A 82 -2.62 15.99 -4.83
C GLN A 82 -1.52 16.14 -5.87
N VAL A 83 -0.26 15.99 -5.48
CA VAL A 83 0.89 16.04 -6.38
C VAL A 83 0.83 14.88 -7.38
N TRP A 84 0.50 13.69 -6.92
CA TRP A 84 0.34 12.52 -7.77
C TRP A 84 -0.76 12.71 -8.81
N GLU A 85 -1.93 13.18 -8.38
CA GLU A 85 -3.07 13.47 -9.25
C GLU A 85 -2.71 14.55 -10.29
N ALA A 86 -2.07 15.63 -9.87
CA ALA A 86 -1.66 16.73 -10.75
C ALA A 86 -0.62 16.31 -11.79
N SER A 87 0.20 15.30 -11.49
CA SER A 87 1.19 14.75 -12.42
C SER A 87 0.59 13.82 -13.47
N GLY A 88 -0.70 13.54 -13.42
CA GLY A 88 -1.35 12.52 -14.26
C GLY A 88 -1.09 11.11 -13.77
N TYR A 89 -0.96 10.95 -12.47
CA TYR A 89 -0.75 9.65 -11.78
C TYR A 89 0.59 9.00 -12.11
N GLU A 90 1.65 9.81 -12.14
CA GLU A 90 3.00 9.32 -12.40
C GLU A 90 3.43 8.32 -11.32
N ARG A 91 3.91 7.13 -11.75
CA ARG A 91 4.26 6.04 -10.85
C ARG A 91 5.23 6.44 -9.73
N LYS A 92 6.25 7.20 -10.06
CA LYS A 92 7.28 7.65 -9.09
C LYS A 92 6.70 8.47 -7.95
N LEU A 93 5.61 9.19 -8.20
CA LEU A 93 4.97 10.09 -7.24
C LEU A 93 3.81 9.46 -6.50
N THR A 94 3.50 8.18 -6.74
CA THR A 94 2.42 7.47 -6.05
C THR A 94 2.68 7.48 -4.54
N PRO A 95 1.70 7.91 -3.73
CA PRO A 95 1.84 7.84 -2.27
C PRO A 95 2.04 6.39 -1.80
N SER A 96 2.95 6.18 -0.88
CA SER A 96 3.29 4.86 -0.37
C SER A 96 3.48 4.92 1.14
N VAL A 97 3.19 3.81 1.82
CA VAL A 97 3.40 3.68 3.26
C VAL A 97 4.72 2.93 3.49
N ASP A 98 5.63 3.57 4.20
CA ASP A 98 6.90 2.97 4.59
C ASP A 98 6.87 2.61 6.08
N ARG A 99 7.39 1.44 6.44
CA ARG A 99 7.63 1.08 7.83
C ARG A 99 8.98 1.66 8.24
N VAL A 100 8.98 2.47 9.29
CA VAL A 100 10.21 3.10 9.79
C VAL A 100 11.20 2.04 10.25
N ASP A 101 10.73 1.06 11.03
CA ASP A 101 11.48 -0.13 11.41
C ASP A 101 10.89 -1.34 10.65
N SER A 102 11.66 -1.94 9.75
CA SER A 102 11.22 -3.07 8.92
C SER A 102 10.98 -4.35 9.71
N PHE A 103 11.45 -4.45 10.94
CA PHE A 103 11.20 -5.59 11.84
C PHE A 103 9.88 -5.48 12.60
N LEU A 104 9.31 -4.28 12.65
CA LEU A 104 8.01 -4.03 13.26
C LEU A 104 6.93 -4.00 12.20
N GLY A 105 5.66 -4.07 12.65
CA GLY A 105 4.53 -4.13 11.75
C GLY A 105 4.00 -2.77 11.30
N TYR A 106 2.82 -2.82 10.70
CA TYR A 106 2.09 -1.64 10.30
C TYR A 106 1.30 -1.09 11.50
N GLU A 107 1.97 -0.29 12.28
CA GLU A 107 1.43 0.42 13.44
C GLU A 107 1.59 1.92 13.20
N ILE A 108 0.69 2.72 13.74
CA ILE A 108 0.70 4.19 13.53
C ILE A 108 2.06 4.80 13.88
N SER A 109 2.68 4.34 14.97
CA SER A 109 4.01 4.81 15.41
C SER A 109 5.16 4.37 14.50
N ASN A 110 4.91 3.41 13.61
CA ASN A 110 5.93 2.82 12.75
C ASN A 110 5.67 3.06 11.26
N MET A 111 4.73 3.92 10.92
CA MET A 111 4.36 4.18 9.53
C MET A 111 4.63 5.63 9.14
N GLU A 112 5.02 5.82 7.89
CA GLU A 112 5.34 7.11 7.33
C GLU A 112 4.89 7.16 5.88
N TRP A 113 4.31 8.29 5.46
CA TRP A 113 3.95 8.53 4.07
C TRP A 113 5.17 9.02 3.28
N VAL A 114 5.48 8.33 2.20
CA VAL A 114 6.54 8.68 1.25
C VAL A 114 6.05 8.45 -0.17
N THR A 115 6.81 8.90 -1.17
CA THR A 115 6.53 8.54 -2.55
C THR A 115 7.00 7.11 -2.84
N HIS A 116 6.45 6.50 -3.89
CA HIS A 116 6.91 5.19 -4.38
C HIS A 116 8.41 5.20 -4.66
N SER A 117 8.90 6.26 -5.31
CA SER A 117 10.32 6.43 -5.60
C SER A 117 11.19 6.42 -4.34
N GLU A 118 10.80 7.16 -3.31
CA GLU A 118 11.51 7.21 -2.03
C GLU A 118 11.46 5.85 -1.31
N ASN A 119 10.31 5.20 -1.31
CA ASN A 119 10.17 3.88 -0.70
C ASN A 119 11.07 2.85 -1.36
N SER A 120 11.15 2.86 -2.69
CA SER A 120 12.03 1.98 -3.47
C SER A 120 13.51 2.27 -3.18
N ARG A 121 13.88 3.54 -3.07
CA ARG A 121 15.24 3.95 -2.72
C ARG A 121 15.65 3.42 -1.34
N ARG A 122 14.77 3.56 -0.35
CA ARG A 122 14.99 3.07 1.01
C ARG A 122 15.12 1.54 1.04
N GLY A 123 14.31 0.83 0.27
CA GLY A 123 14.40 -0.63 0.12
C GLY A 123 15.74 -1.08 -0.48
N THR A 124 16.25 -0.36 -1.48
CA THR A 124 17.54 -0.62 -2.08
C THR A 124 18.68 -0.40 -1.07
N LEU A 125 18.63 0.70 -0.30
CA LEU A 125 19.61 0.97 0.74
C LEU A 125 19.64 -0.13 1.80
N ASN A 126 18.46 -0.58 2.22
CA ASN A 126 18.36 -1.67 3.19
C ASN A 126 18.95 -2.99 2.66
N LYS A 127 18.79 -3.26 1.37
CA LYS A 127 19.36 -4.44 0.72
C LYS A 127 20.89 -4.44 0.74
N TYR A 128 21.51 -3.30 0.46
CA TYR A 128 22.98 -3.20 0.35
C TYR A 128 23.67 -2.88 1.67
N TYR A 129 23.04 -2.14 2.57
CA TYR A 129 23.67 -1.59 3.79
C TYR A 129 22.99 -2.07 5.08
N GLY A 130 21.99 -2.96 4.97
CA GLY A 130 21.15 -3.34 6.09
C GLY A 130 20.14 -2.25 6.44
N ASP A 131 19.20 -2.57 7.33
CA ASP A 131 18.20 -1.60 7.77
C ASP A 131 18.81 -0.67 8.81
N TRP A 132 19.47 0.36 8.33
CA TRP A 132 20.20 1.32 9.16
C TRP A 132 19.29 2.06 10.15
N ARG A 133 18.02 2.28 9.80
CA ARG A 133 17.04 2.93 10.70
C ARG A 133 16.67 2.02 11.87
N SER A 134 16.40 0.76 11.60
CA SER A 134 16.12 -0.24 12.62
C SER A 134 17.31 -0.45 13.52
N ASN A 135 18.53 -0.53 12.98
CA ASN A 135 19.75 -0.65 13.75
C ASN A 135 19.97 0.56 14.66
N ALA A 136 19.73 1.75 14.16
CA ALA A 136 19.82 2.98 14.95
C ALA A 136 18.78 3.00 16.08
N ALA A 137 17.56 2.56 15.82
CA ALA A 137 16.51 2.45 16.82
C ALA A 137 16.83 1.41 17.90
N ARG A 138 17.48 0.30 17.54
CA ARG A 138 17.86 -0.76 18.46
C ARG A 138 19.05 -0.41 19.35
N SER A 139 19.93 0.44 18.88
CA SER A 139 21.12 0.85 19.64
C SER A 139 20.81 1.93 20.69
N ARG A 140 19.60 2.41 20.72
CA ARG A 140 19.11 3.33 21.78
C ARG A 140 18.51 2.53 22.95
#